data_0e3f7da4cbe25a36f13c45ec70d8490b
#
_entry.id   0e3f7da4cbe25a36f13c45ec70d8490b
#
_cell.length_a   1.000
_cell.length_b   1.000
_cell.length_c   1.000
_cell.angle_alpha   90.00
_cell.angle_beta   90.00
_cell.angle_gamma   90.00
#
_symmetry.space_group_name_H-M   'P 1'
#
loop_
_entity.id
_entity.type
_entity.pdbx_description
1 polymer ?
#
loop_
_entity_poly.entity_id
_entity_poly.type
_entity_poly.pdbx_seq_one_letter_code
_entity_poly.pdbx_strand_id
1 'polypeptide(L)'
;MNKSMKKNIRHFFLLTALAAGTIHFVNRFIDLTASMKNILKTENGNFFDWKNGKIYYTKHGSGTPVLLIHDLSPLSSSYEWCRFAKKLEKQHTVYTIDLLGCGRSEKPYLTYTNYLYVQLITDFVKEVIKDTPTVIATGSSI
;
A
#
# COMPACT_ATOMS: atom_id res chain seq x y z
N MET A 1 -25.28 -41.20 -26.51
CA MET A 1 -24.12 -40.73 -25.72
C MET A 1 -23.57 -41.89 -24.89
N ASN A 2 -22.33 -42.30 -25.16
CA ASN A 2 -21.71 -43.49 -24.57
C ASN A 2 -21.53 -43.34 -23.05
N LYS A 3 -21.66 -44.40 -22.25
CA LYS A 3 -21.55 -44.43 -20.79
C LYS A 3 -20.15 -43.91 -20.29
N SER A 4 -19.12 -44.18 -21.08
CA SER A 4 -17.77 -43.66 -20.84
C SER A 4 -17.68 -42.12 -20.99
N MET A 5 -18.31 -41.57 -22.01
CA MET A 5 -18.33 -40.12 -22.27
C MET A 5 -19.08 -39.36 -21.16
N LYS A 6 -20.20 -39.89 -20.66
CA LYS A 6 -20.91 -39.32 -19.51
C LYS A 6 -20.05 -39.31 -18.25
N LYS A 7 -19.27 -40.37 -18.02
CA LYS A 7 -18.34 -40.46 -16.86
C LYS A 7 -17.24 -39.41 -16.97
N ASN A 8 -16.61 -39.25 -18.12
CA ASN A 8 -15.54 -38.27 -18.34
C ASN A 8 -16.02 -36.83 -18.19
N ILE A 9 -17.21 -36.51 -18.73
CA ILE A 9 -17.83 -35.18 -18.55
C ILE A 9 -18.10 -34.90 -17.07
N ARG A 10 -18.61 -35.88 -16.32
CA ARG A 10 -18.86 -35.70 -14.88
C ARG A 10 -17.56 -35.48 -14.11
N HIS A 11 -16.47 -36.20 -14.41
CA HIS A 11 -15.19 -35.97 -13.80
C HIS A 11 -14.60 -34.61 -14.14
N PHE A 12 -14.76 -34.16 -15.39
CA PHE A 12 -14.33 -32.82 -15.80
C PHE A 12 -15.05 -31.72 -14.97
N PHE A 13 -16.38 -31.81 -14.85
CA PHE A 13 -17.15 -30.85 -14.04
C PHE A 13 -16.78 -30.91 -12.55
N LEU A 14 -16.51 -32.08 -12.02
CA LEU A 14 -16.07 -32.21 -10.62
C LEU A 14 -14.70 -31.59 -10.39
N LEU A 15 -13.75 -31.79 -11.32
CA LEU A 15 -12.41 -31.22 -11.22
C LEU A 15 -12.43 -29.69 -11.36
N THR A 16 -13.24 -29.15 -12.29
CA THR A 16 -13.38 -27.69 -12.44
C THR A 16 -14.07 -27.07 -11.22
N ALA A 17 -15.09 -27.70 -10.66
CA ALA A 17 -15.74 -27.21 -9.44
C ALA A 17 -14.78 -27.25 -8.25
N LEU A 18 -13.97 -28.31 -8.11
CA LEU A 18 -12.95 -28.42 -7.07
C LEU A 18 -11.90 -27.33 -7.21
N ALA A 19 -11.37 -27.11 -8.42
CA ALA A 19 -10.39 -26.08 -8.70
C ALA A 19 -10.94 -24.66 -8.39
N ALA A 20 -12.14 -24.35 -8.85
CA ALA A 20 -12.82 -23.07 -8.57
C ALA A 20 -13.05 -22.87 -7.08
N GLY A 21 -13.49 -23.92 -6.37
CA GLY A 21 -13.69 -23.91 -4.92
C GLY A 21 -12.38 -23.66 -4.16
N THR A 22 -11.29 -24.31 -4.59
CA THR A 22 -9.97 -24.11 -4.00
C THR A 22 -9.47 -22.68 -4.19
N ILE A 23 -9.59 -22.13 -5.41
CA ILE A 23 -9.19 -20.74 -5.70
C ILE A 23 -10.00 -19.76 -4.83
N HIS A 24 -11.33 -19.95 -4.76
CA HIS A 24 -12.18 -19.11 -3.94
C HIS A 24 -11.82 -19.19 -2.44
N PHE A 25 -11.56 -20.39 -1.94
CA PHE A 25 -11.13 -20.60 -0.55
C PHE A 25 -9.79 -19.91 -0.26
N VAL A 26 -8.80 -20.08 -1.15
CA VAL A 26 -7.48 -19.43 -0.99
C VAL A 26 -7.61 -17.91 -1.01
N ASN A 27 -8.36 -17.35 -1.95
CA ASN A 27 -8.60 -15.92 -2.00
C ASN A 27 -9.28 -15.41 -0.72
N ARG A 28 -10.32 -16.12 -0.26
CA ARG A 28 -11.03 -15.76 0.98
C ARG A 28 -10.13 -15.87 2.21
N PHE A 29 -9.26 -16.87 2.25
CA PHE A 29 -8.28 -17.04 3.32
C PHE A 29 -7.24 -15.92 3.32
N ILE A 30 -6.75 -15.51 2.15
CA ILE A 30 -5.84 -14.35 2.01
C ILE A 30 -6.52 -13.09 2.49
N ASP A 31 -7.75 -12.81 2.07
CA ASP A 31 -8.52 -11.64 2.50
C ASP A 31 -8.72 -11.61 4.02
N LEU A 32 -9.10 -12.74 4.61
CA LEU A 32 -9.27 -12.85 6.06
C LEU A 32 -7.96 -12.64 6.82
N THR A 33 -6.86 -13.24 6.36
CA THR A 33 -5.56 -13.10 7.02
C THR A 33 -4.98 -11.71 6.85
N ALA A 34 -5.16 -11.09 5.70
CA ALA A 34 -4.78 -9.71 5.45
C ALA A 34 -5.57 -8.72 6.34
N SER A 35 -6.85 -9.02 6.59
CA SER A 35 -7.72 -8.19 7.45
C SER A 35 -7.47 -8.40 8.96
N MET A 36 -7.06 -9.60 9.37
CA MET A 36 -6.91 -9.96 10.80
C MET A 36 -5.63 -9.46 11.46
N LYS A 37 -4.60 -9.14 10.70
CA LYS A 37 -3.35 -8.62 11.25
C LYS A 37 -3.06 -7.24 10.68
N ASN A 38 -3.37 -6.22 11.47
CA ASN A 38 -2.68 -4.95 11.37
C ASN A 38 -1.23 -5.18 11.84
N ILE A 39 -0.43 -5.88 11.00
CA ILE A 39 0.97 -6.24 11.28
C ILE A 39 1.80 -4.96 11.48
N LEU A 40 1.40 -3.91 10.80
CA LEU A 40 1.91 -2.58 11.01
C LEU A 40 1.13 -1.99 12.19
N LYS A 41 1.62 -2.20 13.42
CA LYS A 41 1.11 -1.49 14.60
C LYS A 41 0.96 -0.02 14.23
N THR A 42 -0.23 0.51 14.43
CA THR A 42 -0.56 1.90 14.17
C THR A 42 0.25 2.74 15.15
N GLU A 43 1.43 3.17 14.77
CA GLU A 43 1.98 4.38 15.37
C GLU A 43 0.98 5.49 15.03
N ASN A 44 0.82 6.47 15.90
CA ASN A 44 -0.11 7.59 15.75
C ASN A 44 0.14 8.30 14.43
N GLY A 45 -0.46 7.80 13.36
CA GLY A 45 -0.38 8.37 12.02
C GLY A 45 -1.64 9.14 11.68
N ASN A 46 -1.54 9.92 10.65
CA ASN A 46 -2.61 10.75 10.13
C ASN A 46 -3.04 10.25 8.76
N PHE A 47 -4.21 10.70 8.31
CA PHE A 47 -4.68 10.48 6.95
C PHE A 47 -4.86 11.81 6.23
N PHE A 48 -4.37 11.85 4.99
CA PHE A 48 -4.63 12.93 4.05
C PHE A 48 -5.71 12.45 3.07
N ASP A 49 -6.85 13.14 3.07
CA ASP A 49 -7.95 12.84 2.16
C ASP A 49 -7.61 13.40 0.77
N TRP A 50 -6.99 12.56 -0.05
CA TRP A 50 -6.63 12.91 -1.42
C TRP A 50 -7.72 12.47 -2.39
N LYS A 51 -7.83 13.13 -3.56
CA LYS A 51 -8.87 12.90 -4.57
C LYS A 51 -9.07 11.44 -5.02
N ASN A 52 -8.02 10.61 -4.92
CA ASN A 52 -8.08 9.20 -5.35
C ASN A 52 -8.01 8.22 -4.16
N GLY A 53 -8.10 8.69 -2.93
CA GLY A 53 -8.14 7.84 -1.74
C GLY A 53 -7.38 8.41 -0.55
N LYS A 54 -7.53 7.76 0.60
CA LYS A 54 -6.91 8.18 1.86
C LYS A 54 -5.45 7.77 1.89
N ILE A 55 -4.58 8.72 2.17
CA ILE A 55 -3.13 8.55 2.20
C ILE A 55 -2.66 8.59 3.65
N TYR A 56 -2.09 7.50 4.11
CA TYR A 56 -1.50 7.43 5.44
C TYR A 56 -0.14 8.12 5.47
N TYR A 57 0.11 8.89 6.51
CA TYR A 57 1.41 9.51 6.77
C TYR A 57 1.66 9.67 8.26
N THR A 58 2.93 9.80 8.64
CA THR A 58 3.33 10.22 9.98
C THR A 58 4.05 11.55 9.94
N LYS A 59 3.99 12.28 11.05
CA LYS A 59 4.73 13.54 11.25
C LYS A 59 5.35 13.53 12.63
N HIS A 60 6.67 13.64 12.72
CA HIS A 60 7.43 13.64 13.97
C HIS A 60 8.51 14.71 13.97
N GLY A 61 8.92 15.11 15.16
CA GLY A 61 10.00 16.10 15.35
C GLY A 61 9.60 17.54 15.06
N SER A 62 10.61 18.41 15.00
CA SER A 62 10.48 19.84 14.73
C SER A 62 11.73 20.36 14.01
N GLY A 63 11.58 21.40 13.19
CA GLY A 63 12.63 21.98 12.36
C GLY A 63 12.33 21.92 10.88
N THR A 64 13.34 21.96 10.03
CA THR A 64 13.17 21.93 8.57
C THR A 64 12.49 20.65 8.12
N PRO A 65 11.53 20.74 7.16
CA PRO A 65 10.75 19.57 6.75
C PRO A 65 11.58 18.60 5.89
N VAL A 66 11.45 17.32 6.20
CA VAL A 66 12.01 16.20 5.44
C VAL A 66 10.88 15.24 5.08
N LEU A 67 10.75 14.88 3.80
CA LEU A 67 9.78 13.89 3.31
C LEU A 67 10.52 12.62 2.91
N LEU A 68 10.12 11.50 3.52
CA LEU A 68 10.64 10.17 3.23
C LEU A 68 9.63 9.38 2.41
N ILE A 69 10.03 8.92 1.22
CA ILE A 69 9.18 8.21 0.26
C ILE A 69 9.76 6.80 0.07
N HIS A 70 8.96 5.77 0.35
CA HIS A 70 9.33 4.37 0.15
C HIS A 70 9.30 3.98 -1.34
N ASP A 71 9.88 2.82 -1.70
CA ASP A 71 9.88 2.30 -3.06
C ASP A 71 8.47 2.04 -3.61
N LEU A 72 8.31 2.19 -4.94
CA LEU A 72 7.07 1.88 -5.68
C LEU A 72 6.86 0.36 -5.82
N SER A 73 6.91 -0.35 -4.71
CA SER A 73 6.62 -1.79 -4.63
C SER A 73 5.35 -2.01 -3.81
N PRO A 74 4.45 -2.92 -4.22
CA PRO A 74 3.26 -3.27 -3.43
C PRO A 74 3.57 -3.79 -2.02
N LEU A 75 4.79 -4.24 -1.77
CA LEU A 75 5.25 -4.75 -0.48
C LEU A 75 5.94 -3.67 0.37
N SER A 76 6.21 -2.51 -0.20
CA SER A 76 6.87 -1.39 0.47
C SER A 76 5.89 -0.54 1.28
N SER A 77 6.40 0.13 2.29
CA SER A 77 5.65 1.09 3.12
C SER A 77 6.62 2.02 3.85
N SER A 78 6.08 3.06 4.47
CA SER A 78 6.84 3.98 5.34
C SER A 78 7.59 3.27 6.47
N TYR A 79 7.26 2.02 6.78
CA TYR A 79 7.98 1.23 7.78
C TYR A 79 9.47 1.05 7.44
N GLU A 80 9.86 1.10 6.18
CA GLU A 80 11.27 1.06 5.75
C GLU A 80 12.10 2.15 6.42
N TRP A 81 11.47 3.30 6.67
CA TRP A 81 12.10 4.48 7.22
C TRP A 81 12.11 4.54 8.75
N CYS A 82 11.49 3.60 9.46
CA CYS A 82 11.23 3.69 10.91
C CYS A 82 12.48 3.99 11.74
N ARG A 83 13.64 3.40 11.40
CA ARG A 83 14.91 3.63 12.11
C ARG A 83 15.57 4.94 11.71
N PHE A 84 15.48 5.31 10.44
CA PHE A 84 16.09 6.51 9.89
C PHE A 84 15.32 7.77 10.34
N ALA A 85 13.99 7.71 10.25
CA ALA A 85 13.10 8.77 10.72
C ALA A 85 13.38 9.14 12.18
N LYS A 86 13.54 8.15 13.08
CA LYS A 86 13.89 8.36 14.50
C LYS A 86 15.20 9.10 14.74
N LYS A 87 16.14 9.04 13.80
CA LYS A 87 17.39 9.81 13.90
C LYS A 87 17.18 11.26 13.44
N LEU A 88 16.42 11.45 12.36
CA LEU A 88 16.17 12.76 11.77
C LEU A 88 15.22 13.63 12.60
N GLU A 89 14.22 13.04 13.28
CA GLU A 89 13.21 13.76 14.07
C GLU A 89 13.80 14.59 15.22
N LYS A 90 15.05 14.35 15.58
CA LYS A 90 15.77 15.13 16.59
C LYS A 90 16.08 16.57 16.15
N GLN A 91 16.15 16.82 14.84
CA GLN A 91 16.57 18.10 14.27
C GLN A 91 15.66 18.57 13.13
N HIS A 92 14.74 17.71 12.66
CA HIS A 92 13.90 17.95 11.51
C HIS A 92 12.44 17.60 11.80
N THR A 93 11.53 18.24 11.08
CA THR A 93 10.15 17.76 10.97
C THR A 93 10.10 16.68 9.91
N VAL A 94 10.01 15.42 10.32
CA VAL A 94 10.05 14.26 9.42
C VAL A 94 8.64 13.80 9.06
N TYR A 95 8.35 13.77 7.79
CA TYR A 95 7.15 13.17 7.22
C TYR A 95 7.51 11.84 6.58
N THR A 96 6.77 10.79 6.91
CA THR A 96 6.80 9.52 6.16
C THR A 96 5.44 9.30 5.54
N ILE A 97 5.37 8.85 4.32
CA ILE A 97 4.13 8.63 3.59
C ILE A 97 4.05 7.19 3.09
N ASP A 98 2.86 6.57 3.21
CA ASP A 98 2.54 5.37 2.47
C ASP A 98 1.89 5.78 1.15
N LEU A 99 2.50 5.44 0.02
CA LEU A 99 1.97 5.79 -1.30
C LEU A 99 0.62 5.10 -1.55
N LEU A 100 -0.23 5.70 -2.38
CA LEU A 100 -1.51 5.10 -2.76
C LEU A 100 -1.30 3.67 -3.30
N GLY A 101 -2.06 2.72 -2.82
CA GLY A 101 -1.89 1.30 -3.16
C GLY A 101 -0.92 0.54 -2.26
N CYS A 102 -0.16 1.22 -1.38
CA CYS A 102 0.86 0.63 -0.52
C CYS A 102 0.53 0.81 0.97
N GLY A 103 1.18 0.01 1.80
CA GLY A 103 1.11 0.13 3.24
C GLY A 103 -0.30 0.25 3.82
N ARG A 104 -0.55 1.32 4.57
CA ARG A 104 -1.83 1.66 5.22
C ARG A 104 -2.70 2.60 4.39
N SER A 105 -2.18 3.13 3.28
CA SER A 105 -2.95 3.94 2.35
C SER A 105 -4.01 3.12 1.63
N GLU A 106 -5.04 3.80 1.16
CA GLU A 106 -6.13 3.18 0.42
C GLU A 106 -5.63 2.53 -0.89
N LYS A 107 -6.28 1.47 -1.32
CA LYS A 107 -5.94 0.66 -2.49
C LYS A 107 -7.08 0.65 -3.50
N PRO A 108 -7.43 1.81 -4.09
CA PRO A 108 -8.53 1.89 -5.05
C PRO A 108 -8.22 1.11 -6.32
N TYR A 109 -9.26 0.63 -6.97
CA TYR A 109 -9.17 -0.06 -8.26
C TYR A 109 -8.96 0.97 -9.38
N LEU A 110 -7.70 1.29 -9.66
CA LEU A 110 -7.29 2.23 -10.71
C LEU A 110 -5.93 1.84 -11.31
N THR A 111 -5.55 2.47 -12.41
CA THR A 111 -4.23 2.29 -13.00
C THR A 111 -3.22 3.19 -12.28
N TYR A 112 -2.26 2.57 -11.62
CA TYR A 112 -1.18 3.25 -10.92
C TYR A 112 -0.09 3.65 -11.92
N THR A 113 0.11 4.95 -12.11
CA THR A 113 1.10 5.51 -13.03
C THR A 113 2.09 6.40 -12.28
N ASN A 114 3.28 6.60 -12.83
CA ASN A 114 4.25 7.52 -12.23
C ASN A 114 3.66 8.94 -12.13
N TYR A 115 2.88 9.37 -13.12
CA TYR A 115 2.20 10.66 -13.09
C TYR A 115 1.24 10.80 -11.89
N LEU A 116 0.51 9.74 -11.56
CA LEU A 116 -0.36 9.70 -10.38
C LEU A 116 0.43 9.97 -9.09
N TYR A 117 1.59 9.33 -8.95
CA TYR A 117 2.43 9.50 -7.76
C TYR A 117 3.07 10.89 -7.69
N VAL A 118 3.51 11.44 -8.83
CA VAL A 118 4.01 12.83 -8.89
C VAL A 118 2.91 13.81 -8.45
N GLN A 119 1.67 13.62 -8.90
CA GLN A 119 0.55 14.43 -8.44
C GLN A 119 0.29 14.27 -6.94
N LEU A 120 0.26 13.02 -6.45
CA LEU A 120 0.07 12.74 -5.02
C LEU A 120 1.10 13.48 -4.17
N ILE A 121 2.38 13.34 -4.48
CA ILE A 121 3.46 13.98 -3.72
C ILE A 121 3.37 15.50 -3.82
N THR A 122 3.06 16.04 -5.00
CA THR A 122 2.89 17.49 -5.19
C THR A 122 1.74 18.04 -4.33
N ASP A 123 0.58 17.36 -4.34
CA ASP A 123 -0.58 17.77 -3.56
C ASP A 123 -0.30 17.60 -2.05
N PHE A 124 0.36 16.52 -1.64
CA PHE A 124 0.76 16.29 -0.25
C PHE A 124 1.70 17.38 0.27
N VAL A 125 2.70 17.76 -0.51
CA VAL A 125 3.61 18.87 -0.13
C VAL A 125 2.84 20.19 0.01
N LYS A 126 1.96 20.50 -0.92
CA LYS A 126 1.18 21.76 -0.91
C LYS A 126 0.17 21.83 0.23
N GLU A 127 -0.52 20.73 0.51
CA GLU A 127 -1.68 20.74 1.41
C GLU A 127 -1.33 20.33 2.85
N VAL A 128 -0.35 19.42 3.02
CA VAL A 128 0.02 18.86 4.32
C VAL A 128 1.30 19.48 4.87
N ILE A 129 2.38 19.51 4.07
CA ILE A 129 3.67 20.04 4.54
C ILE A 129 3.65 21.57 4.53
N LYS A 130 3.12 22.19 3.46
CA LYS A 130 2.97 23.64 3.28
C LYS A 130 4.31 24.40 3.30
N ASP A 131 5.37 23.73 2.97
CA ASP A 131 6.74 24.24 2.92
C ASP A 131 7.54 23.42 1.90
N THR A 132 8.77 23.81 1.62
CA THR A 132 9.67 23.07 0.71
C THR A 132 10.47 22.02 1.47
N PRO A 133 10.12 20.73 1.41
CA PRO A 133 10.83 19.69 2.12
C PRO A 133 12.10 19.24 1.38
N THR A 134 13.10 18.79 2.13
CA THR A 134 14.10 17.88 1.57
C THR A 134 13.45 16.52 1.32
N VAL A 135 13.50 16.02 0.09
CA VAL A 135 12.92 14.72 -0.27
C VAL A 135 14.00 13.65 -0.28
N ILE A 136 13.75 12.54 0.39
CA ILE A 136 14.58 11.33 0.37
C ILE A 136 13.67 10.17 -0.09
N ALA A 137 14.04 9.54 -1.19
CA ALA A 137 13.27 8.48 -1.79
C ALA A 137 14.13 7.24 -2.04
N THR A 138 13.49 6.05 -2.14
CA THR A 138 14.15 4.80 -2.47
C THR A 138 13.58 4.16 -3.72
N GLY A 139 14.43 3.39 -4.43
CA GLY A 139 14.01 2.57 -5.55
C GLY A 139 13.42 3.37 -6.70
N SER A 140 12.29 2.93 -7.21
CA SER A 140 11.61 3.53 -8.37
C SER A 140 10.80 4.79 -8.05
N SER A 141 10.81 5.26 -6.82
CA SER A 141 10.14 6.50 -6.39
C SER A 141 11.01 7.76 -6.53
N ILE A 142 12.19 7.60 -7.11
CA ILE A 142 13.16 8.67 -7.42
C ILE A 142 12.78 9.33 -8.74
#